data_85a4384d3b869a968ca9c030d6e8693d
#
_entry.id   85a4384d3b869a968ca9c030d6e8693d
#
_cell.length_a   1.000
_cell.length_b   1.000
_cell.length_c   1.000
_cell.angle_alpha   90.00
_cell.angle_beta   90.00
_cell.angle_gamma   90.00
#
_symmetry.space_group_name_H-M   'P 1'
#
loop_
_entity.id
_entity.type
_entity.pdbx_description
1 polymer ?
#
loop_
_entity_poly.entity_id
_entity_poly.type
_entity_poly.pdbx_seq_one_letter_code
_entity_poly.pdbx_strand_id
1 'polypeptide(L)'
;MREVAVGVLVLAVFVIVPLGQRVLGLDGQPASAHRFAAFTFLVGLSVCPGVIALALTLPWFFACARFGVGRGVHLLRSAVAFRLEPVSEAAAGVFLAVGAGWGCIAALGWRPLGFAPITVLLTAVHFHFAGFAFGAMAIRVRRERVNRWTAVVAVGWMVGVPLVALGITTSSLIEPIGAVTLATTGGLLGLLVVERSVRHRSGWLAVSGASLCFAMVLAAGYALAQQFGFRWLDLEMMERIHGMANAFGFALCGLIGWSRIDRIMSRKDEPLCVSP
;
A
#
# COMPACT_ATOMS: atom_id res chain seq x y z
N MET A 1 -14.17 15.02 -0.50
CA MET A 1 -12.82 14.54 -0.12
C MET A 1 -12.82 13.65 1.14
N ARG A 2 -13.19 14.13 2.35
CA ARG A 2 -13.12 13.32 3.58
C ARG A 2 -13.88 11.98 3.49
N GLU A 3 -15.08 11.96 2.97
CA GLU A 3 -15.91 10.75 2.82
C GLU A 3 -15.26 9.73 1.88
N VAL A 4 -14.68 10.20 0.77
CA VAL A 4 -13.93 9.34 -0.17
C VAL A 4 -12.72 8.74 0.52
N ALA A 5 -11.92 9.54 1.22
CA ALA A 5 -10.74 9.07 1.94
C ALA A 5 -11.09 8.03 3.02
N VAL A 6 -12.17 8.26 3.80
CA VAL A 6 -12.67 7.28 4.78
C VAL A 6 -13.16 6.01 4.07
N GLY A 7 -13.93 6.13 2.98
CA GLY A 7 -14.40 4.99 2.19
C GLY A 7 -13.23 4.13 1.64
N VAL A 8 -12.18 4.78 1.17
CA VAL A 8 -10.96 4.09 0.71
C VAL A 8 -10.22 3.42 1.88
N LEU A 9 -10.22 4.02 3.08
CA LEU A 9 -9.69 3.36 4.29
C LEU A 9 -10.53 2.16 4.72
N VAL A 10 -11.85 2.18 4.55
CA VAL A 10 -12.68 0.97 4.77
C VAL A 10 -12.18 -0.18 3.89
N LEU A 11 -11.97 0.09 2.61
CA LEU A 11 -11.40 -0.90 1.69
C LEU A 11 -10.01 -1.35 2.14
N ALA A 12 -9.16 -0.41 2.56
CA ALA A 12 -7.80 -0.71 3.01
C ALA A 12 -7.79 -1.70 4.18
N VAL A 13 -8.49 -1.36 5.28
CA VAL A 13 -8.39 -2.11 6.53
C VAL A 13 -9.13 -3.44 6.51
N PHE A 14 -10.25 -3.55 5.78
CA PHE A 14 -11.03 -4.80 5.72
C PHE A 14 -10.65 -5.73 4.58
N VAL A 15 -10.05 -5.21 3.50
CA VAL A 15 -9.83 -6.00 2.29
C VAL A 15 -8.37 -6.00 1.87
N ILE A 16 -7.78 -4.83 1.64
CA ILE A 16 -6.43 -4.73 1.07
C ILE A 16 -5.37 -5.29 2.01
N VAL A 17 -5.40 -4.88 3.29
CA VAL A 17 -4.39 -5.34 4.26
C VAL A 17 -4.48 -6.86 4.49
N PRO A 18 -5.64 -7.47 4.80
CA PRO A 18 -5.71 -8.91 4.96
C PRO A 18 -5.40 -9.69 3.67
N LEU A 19 -5.82 -9.21 2.50
CA LEU A 19 -5.43 -9.85 1.24
C LEU A 19 -3.93 -9.74 0.97
N GLY A 20 -3.33 -8.58 1.22
CA GLY A 20 -1.90 -8.37 1.05
C GLY A 20 -1.07 -9.28 1.97
N GLN A 21 -1.45 -9.38 3.25
CA GLN A 21 -0.81 -10.29 4.19
C GLN A 21 -0.91 -11.74 3.73
N ARG A 22 -2.10 -12.17 3.27
CA ARG A 22 -2.32 -13.53 2.73
C ARG A 22 -1.47 -13.80 1.49
N VAL A 23 -1.46 -12.90 0.51
CA VAL A 23 -0.64 -13.02 -0.72
C VAL A 23 0.84 -13.12 -0.40
N LEU A 24 1.27 -12.52 0.70
CA LEU A 24 2.64 -12.63 1.20
C LEU A 24 2.88 -13.90 2.04
N GLY A 25 1.85 -14.68 2.38
CA GLY A 25 1.97 -15.81 3.31
C GLY A 25 2.34 -15.36 4.74
N LEU A 26 1.89 -14.17 5.13
CA LEU A 26 2.24 -13.51 6.39
C LEU A 26 1.04 -13.39 7.33
N ASP A 27 0.05 -14.25 7.19
CA ASP A 27 -1.15 -14.31 8.03
C ASP A 27 -0.74 -14.57 9.50
N GLY A 28 -0.92 -13.59 10.36
CA GLY A 28 -0.42 -13.65 11.73
C GLY A 28 -1.42 -13.25 12.80
N GLN A 29 -2.65 -12.88 12.46
CA GLN A 29 -3.66 -12.50 13.44
C GLN A 29 -4.97 -13.28 13.24
N PRO A 30 -5.67 -13.65 14.34
CA PRO A 30 -7.03 -14.16 14.24
C PRO A 30 -7.92 -13.16 13.48
N ALA A 31 -8.72 -13.67 12.55
CA ALA A 31 -9.60 -12.81 11.71
C ALA A 31 -10.58 -11.95 12.56
N SER A 32 -10.97 -12.43 13.75
CA SER A 32 -11.80 -11.67 14.69
C SER A 32 -11.08 -10.46 15.27
N ALA A 33 -9.82 -10.62 15.70
CA ALA A 33 -9.02 -9.53 16.26
C ALA A 33 -8.73 -8.47 15.18
N HIS A 34 -8.41 -8.90 13.96
CA HIS A 34 -8.23 -7.99 12.84
C HIS A 34 -9.49 -7.17 12.55
N ARG A 35 -10.66 -7.85 12.44
CA ARG A 35 -11.93 -7.17 12.17
C ARG A 35 -12.33 -6.21 13.28
N PHE A 36 -12.10 -6.58 14.55
CA PHE A 36 -12.36 -5.69 15.68
C PHE A 36 -11.49 -4.43 15.60
N ALA A 37 -10.18 -4.58 15.40
CA ALA A 37 -9.26 -3.45 15.28
C ALA A 37 -9.61 -2.53 14.09
N ALA A 38 -9.94 -3.11 12.93
CA ALA A 38 -10.36 -2.38 11.74
C ALA A 38 -11.68 -1.60 11.99
N PHE A 39 -12.65 -2.24 12.63
CA PHE A 39 -13.93 -1.62 12.95
C PHE A 39 -13.77 -0.43 13.92
N THR A 40 -13.06 -0.63 15.02
CA THR A 40 -12.83 0.45 16.01
C THR A 40 -12.06 1.62 15.40
N PHE A 41 -11.09 1.34 14.50
CA PHE A 41 -10.36 2.37 13.76
C PHE A 41 -11.28 3.27 12.95
N LEU A 42 -12.21 2.67 12.20
CA LEU A 42 -13.15 3.43 11.37
C LEU A 42 -14.17 4.21 12.20
N VAL A 43 -14.63 3.63 13.30
CA VAL A 43 -15.49 4.35 14.26
C VAL A 43 -14.73 5.56 14.82
N GLY A 44 -13.46 5.39 15.21
CA GLY A 44 -12.61 6.49 15.69
C GLY A 44 -12.44 7.61 14.67
N LEU A 45 -12.30 7.27 13.37
CA LEU A 45 -12.24 8.28 12.30
C LEU A 45 -13.58 8.95 12.00
N SER A 46 -14.71 8.36 12.44
CA SER A 46 -16.06 8.84 12.14
C SER A 46 -16.65 9.71 13.25
N VAL A 47 -16.13 9.63 14.48
CA VAL A 47 -16.56 10.48 15.60
C VAL A 47 -15.81 11.81 15.63
N CYS A 48 -16.24 12.74 16.49
CA CYS A 48 -15.56 14.02 16.68
C CYS A 48 -14.10 13.79 17.12
N PRO A 49 -13.13 14.50 16.52
CA PRO A 49 -11.72 14.37 16.87
C PRO A 49 -11.48 14.62 18.37
N GLY A 50 -10.58 13.81 18.96
CA GLY A 50 -10.23 13.92 20.36
C GLY A 50 -9.70 12.62 20.96
N VAL A 51 -9.57 12.57 22.28
CA VAL A 51 -8.98 11.43 23.00
C VAL A 51 -9.78 10.15 22.81
N ILE A 52 -11.13 10.23 22.78
CA ILE A 52 -11.97 9.05 22.55
C ILE A 52 -11.76 8.51 21.14
N ALA A 53 -11.74 9.36 20.12
CA ALA A 53 -11.46 8.99 18.75
C ALA A 53 -10.06 8.34 18.62
N LEU A 54 -9.06 8.93 19.27
CA LEU A 54 -7.71 8.34 19.35
C LEU A 54 -7.77 6.94 19.99
N ALA A 55 -8.39 6.79 21.15
CA ALA A 55 -8.47 5.50 21.84
C ALA A 55 -9.09 4.39 20.97
N LEU A 56 -10.11 4.73 20.17
CA LEU A 56 -10.76 3.82 19.23
C LEU A 56 -9.83 3.42 18.05
N THR A 57 -8.88 4.27 17.68
CA THR A 57 -7.93 3.96 16.58
C THR A 57 -6.71 3.16 17.02
N LEU A 58 -6.38 3.16 18.32
CA LEU A 58 -5.19 2.46 18.85
C LEU A 58 -5.16 0.95 18.57
N PRO A 59 -6.26 0.18 18.66
CA PRO A 59 -6.22 -1.26 18.34
C PRO A 59 -5.68 -1.55 16.95
N TRP A 60 -6.06 -0.75 15.94
CA TRP A 60 -5.54 -0.88 14.57
C TRP A 60 -4.05 -0.51 14.50
N PHE A 61 -3.66 0.58 15.14
CA PHE A 61 -2.27 0.99 15.21
C PHE A 61 -1.39 -0.12 15.81
N PHE A 62 -1.77 -0.67 16.95
CA PHE A 62 -1.01 -1.75 17.59
C PHE A 62 -0.99 -3.03 16.74
N ALA A 63 -2.07 -3.35 16.04
CA ALA A 63 -2.11 -4.47 15.12
C ALA A 63 -1.09 -4.30 13.97
N CYS A 64 -1.03 -3.12 13.35
CA CYS A 64 -0.08 -2.78 12.30
C CYS A 64 1.36 -2.70 12.82
N ALA A 65 1.57 -2.06 13.98
CA ALA A 65 2.88 -1.96 14.60
C ALA A 65 3.44 -3.35 14.97
N ARG A 66 2.62 -4.24 15.52
CA ARG A 66 3.01 -5.63 15.82
C ARG A 66 3.41 -6.37 14.55
N PHE A 67 2.69 -6.18 13.45
CA PHE A 67 3.06 -6.75 12.16
C PHE A 67 4.42 -6.21 11.68
N GLY A 68 4.62 -4.89 11.71
CA GLY A 68 5.89 -4.25 11.33
C GLY A 68 7.07 -4.69 12.18
N VAL A 69 6.89 -4.69 13.51
CA VAL A 69 7.93 -5.17 14.46
C VAL A 69 8.24 -6.64 14.21
N GLY A 70 7.22 -7.49 14.00
CA GLY A 70 7.43 -8.90 13.68
C GLY A 70 8.28 -9.12 12.44
N ARG A 71 8.07 -8.32 11.38
CA ARG A 71 8.90 -8.37 10.16
C ARG A 71 10.31 -7.84 10.40
N GLY A 72 10.45 -6.78 11.18
CA GLY A 72 11.76 -6.25 11.58
C GLY A 72 12.57 -7.26 12.40
N VAL A 73 11.96 -7.88 13.39
CA VAL A 73 12.60 -8.94 14.19
C VAL A 73 12.98 -10.15 13.34
N HIS A 74 12.10 -10.56 12.41
CA HIS A 74 12.42 -11.63 11.45
C HIS A 74 13.63 -11.28 10.59
N LEU A 75 13.69 -10.05 10.08
CA LEU A 75 14.84 -9.55 9.32
C LEU A 75 16.14 -9.62 10.13
N LEU A 76 16.12 -9.14 11.39
CA LEU A 76 17.30 -9.13 12.25
C LEU A 76 17.78 -10.51 12.68
N ARG A 77 16.86 -11.47 12.83
CA ARG A 77 17.17 -12.87 13.21
C ARG A 77 17.57 -13.75 12.03
N SER A 78 17.20 -13.37 10.83
CA SER A 78 17.54 -14.14 9.64
C SER A 78 19.02 -13.91 9.28
N ALA A 79 19.79 -15.01 9.09
CA ALA A 79 21.17 -14.95 8.55
C ALA A 79 21.22 -14.32 7.12
N VAL A 80 20.08 -13.85 6.62
CA VAL A 80 19.82 -13.35 5.26
C VAL A 80 19.45 -11.86 5.28
N ALA A 81 19.88 -11.13 6.32
CA ALA A 81 19.52 -9.73 6.57
C ALA A 81 19.72 -8.77 5.36
N PHE A 82 20.62 -9.10 4.45
CA PHE A 82 20.89 -8.29 3.25
C PHE A 82 20.10 -8.73 2.00
N ARG A 83 19.23 -9.73 2.09
CA ARG A 83 18.35 -10.06 0.96
C ARG A 83 17.23 -9.06 0.85
N LEU A 84 16.97 -8.61 -0.37
CA LEU A 84 16.02 -7.54 -0.66
C LEU A 84 14.57 -7.89 -0.26
N GLU A 85 14.20 -9.17 -0.25
CA GLU A 85 12.84 -9.60 0.08
C GLU A 85 12.50 -9.39 1.57
N PRO A 86 13.27 -9.91 2.56
CA PRO A 86 13.00 -9.63 3.97
C PRO A 86 13.04 -8.15 4.31
N VAL A 87 13.94 -7.37 3.67
CA VAL A 87 13.99 -5.91 3.83
C VAL A 87 12.70 -5.27 3.32
N SER A 88 12.20 -5.69 2.15
CA SER A 88 10.95 -5.19 1.58
C SER A 88 9.73 -5.54 2.46
N GLU A 89 9.70 -6.74 3.05
CA GLU A 89 8.64 -7.13 3.99
C GLU A 89 8.64 -6.26 5.25
N ALA A 90 9.82 -6.01 5.81
CA ALA A 90 9.96 -5.12 6.97
C ALA A 90 9.52 -3.69 6.61
N ALA A 91 9.94 -3.17 5.45
CA ALA A 91 9.53 -1.85 4.97
C ALA A 91 8.00 -1.76 4.79
N ALA A 92 7.36 -2.76 4.18
CA ALA A 92 5.90 -2.80 4.03
C ALA A 92 5.20 -2.78 5.39
N GLY A 93 5.72 -3.52 6.37
CA GLY A 93 5.20 -3.52 7.75
C GLY A 93 5.36 -2.18 8.45
N VAL A 94 6.51 -1.51 8.29
CA VAL A 94 6.76 -0.17 8.84
C VAL A 94 5.83 0.85 8.19
N PHE A 95 5.68 0.85 6.87
CA PHE A 95 4.78 1.78 6.18
C PHE A 95 3.32 1.59 6.60
N LEU A 96 2.89 0.34 6.80
CA LEU A 96 1.54 0.07 7.31
C LEU A 96 1.35 0.66 8.71
N ALA A 97 2.32 0.50 9.61
CA ALA A 97 2.28 1.08 10.95
C ALA A 97 2.28 2.62 10.92
N VAL A 98 3.07 3.23 10.03
CA VAL A 98 3.06 4.68 9.80
C VAL A 98 1.69 5.14 9.32
N GLY A 99 1.07 4.44 8.38
CA GLY A 99 -0.29 4.74 7.91
C GLY A 99 -1.34 4.68 9.03
N ALA A 100 -1.28 3.66 9.88
CA ALA A 100 -2.15 3.55 11.05
C ALA A 100 -1.89 4.69 12.06
N GLY A 101 -0.63 5.07 12.28
CA GLY A 101 -0.25 6.21 13.12
C GLY A 101 -0.82 7.54 12.61
N TRP A 102 -0.76 7.81 11.31
CA TRP A 102 -1.41 8.98 10.71
C TRP A 102 -2.92 8.96 10.87
N GLY A 103 -3.55 7.78 10.85
CA GLY A 103 -4.97 7.63 11.21
C GLY A 103 -5.25 8.03 12.66
N CYS A 104 -4.38 7.65 13.62
CA CYS A 104 -4.47 8.09 15.01
C CYS A 104 -4.32 9.61 15.14
N ILE A 105 -3.38 10.21 14.41
CA ILE A 105 -3.18 11.66 14.36
C ILE A 105 -4.42 12.37 13.83
N ALA A 106 -5.03 11.85 12.76
CA ALA A 106 -6.26 12.37 12.19
C ALA A 106 -7.43 12.28 13.20
N ALA A 107 -7.57 11.14 13.89
CA ALA A 107 -8.59 10.94 14.92
C ALA A 107 -8.41 11.87 16.13
N LEU A 108 -7.18 12.14 16.53
CA LEU A 108 -6.89 13.11 17.59
C LEU A 108 -7.22 14.56 17.18
N GLY A 109 -7.28 14.85 15.87
CA GLY A 109 -7.43 16.21 15.33
C GLY A 109 -6.15 17.02 15.36
N TRP A 110 -5.01 16.36 15.59
CA TRP A 110 -3.71 17.02 15.56
C TRP A 110 -3.29 17.35 14.12
N ARG A 111 -2.62 18.48 13.95
CA ARG A 111 -2.16 19.01 12.67
C ARG A 111 -0.64 19.18 12.67
N PRO A 112 0.12 18.10 12.51
CA PRO A 112 1.57 18.22 12.43
C PRO A 112 1.97 19.18 11.32
N LEU A 113 2.96 20.04 11.57
CA LEU A 113 3.47 21.02 10.59
C LEU A 113 2.39 21.97 10.04
N GLY A 114 1.24 22.10 10.69
CA GLY A 114 0.13 22.93 10.20
C GLY A 114 -0.67 22.33 9.04
N PHE A 115 -0.52 21.05 8.73
CA PHE A 115 -1.24 20.41 7.64
C PHE A 115 -2.76 20.52 7.77
N ALA A 116 -3.43 20.68 6.64
CA ALA A 116 -4.88 20.61 6.59
C ALA A 116 -5.36 19.22 7.07
N PRO A 117 -6.52 19.13 7.75
CA PRO A 117 -7.04 17.86 8.24
C PRO A 117 -7.17 16.78 7.16
N ILE A 118 -7.50 17.18 5.94
CA ILE A 118 -7.60 16.26 4.80
C ILE A 118 -6.23 15.70 4.42
N THR A 119 -5.17 16.50 4.44
CA THR A 119 -3.80 16.05 4.15
C THR A 119 -3.35 14.99 5.16
N VAL A 120 -3.65 15.19 6.45
CA VAL A 120 -3.36 14.21 7.52
C VAL A 120 -4.05 12.88 7.23
N LEU A 121 -5.33 12.91 6.85
CA LEU A 121 -6.11 11.72 6.52
C LEU A 121 -5.62 11.04 5.23
N LEU A 122 -5.32 11.81 4.18
CA LEU A 122 -4.78 11.30 2.92
C LEU A 122 -3.40 10.67 3.12
N THR A 123 -2.61 11.14 4.07
CA THR A 123 -1.33 10.49 4.43
C THR A 123 -1.58 9.08 4.99
N ALA A 124 -2.59 8.91 5.85
CA ALA A 124 -2.98 7.57 6.30
C ALA A 124 -3.37 6.67 5.13
N VAL A 125 -4.22 7.15 4.21
CA VAL A 125 -4.59 6.42 2.98
C VAL A 125 -3.34 6.06 2.17
N HIS A 126 -2.48 7.04 1.93
CA HIS A 126 -1.29 6.86 1.11
C HIS A 126 -0.37 5.73 1.63
N PHE A 127 -0.11 5.68 2.92
CA PHE A 127 0.73 4.63 3.49
C PHE A 127 0.07 3.24 3.50
N HIS A 128 -1.26 3.15 3.53
CA HIS A 128 -1.94 1.87 3.36
C HIS A 128 -1.85 1.35 1.91
N PHE A 129 -1.90 2.23 0.92
CA PHE A 129 -1.86 1.85 -0.50
C PHE A 129 -0.46 1.92 -1.09
N ALA A 130 0.17 3.09 -1.17
CA ALA A 130 1.51 3.25 -1.73
C ALA A 130 2.60 2.65 -0.82
N GLY A 131 2.39 2.65 0.50
CA GLY A 131 3.28 1.99 1.45
C GLY A 131 3.09 0.48 1.45
N PHE A 132 1.93 -0.02 1.85
CA PHE A 132 1.73 -1.45 2.08
C PHE A 132 1.27 -2.22 0.84
N ALA A 133 0.18 -1.81 0.17
CA ALA A 133 -0.37 -2.58 -0.94
C ALA A 133 0.61 -2.65 -2.12
N PHE A 134 1.25 -1.53 -2.46
CA PHE A 134 2.30 -1.49 -3.48
C PHE A 134 3.46 -2.42 -3.10
N GLY A 135 3.93 -2.36 -1.85
CA GLY A 135 4.99 -3.24 -1.35
C GLY A 135 4.63 -4.71 -1.46
N ALA A 136 3.41 -5.08 -1.06
CA ALA A 136 2.92 -6.45 -1.17
C ALA A 136 2.93 -6.94 -2.63
N MET A 137 2.49 -6.12 -3.57
CA MET A 137 2.53 -6.42 -5.00
C MET A 137 3.96 -6.53 -5.53
N ALA A 138 4.85 -5.62 -5.16
CA ALA A 138 6.26 -5.63 -5.56
C ALA A 138 6.98 -6.89 -5.06
N ILE A 139 6.77 -7.27 -3.80
CA ILE A 139 7.33 -8.48 -3.19
C ILE A 139 6.77 -9.71 -3.92
N ARG A 140 5.47 -9.77 -4.17
CA ARG A 140 4.84 -10.94 -4.84
C ARG A 140 5.36 -11.14 -6.26
N VAL A 141 5.49 -10.05 -7.04
CA VAL A 141 6.07 -10.09 -8.39
C VAL A 141 7.53 -10.53 -8.35
N ARG A 142 8.31 -10.08 -7.36
CA ARG A 142 9.70 -10.47 -7.19
C ARG A 142 9.86 -11.94 -6.81
N ARG A 143 9.01 -12.48 -5.94
CA ARG A 143 9.02 -13.90 -5.54
C ARG A 143 8.85 -14.84 -6.73
N GLU A 144 8.07 -14.43 -7.70
CA GLU A 144 7.87 -15.24 -8.90
C GLU A 144 9.07 -15.21 -9.84
N ARG A 145 9.75 -14.07 -9.96
CA ARG A 145 10.94 -13.94 -10.80
C ARG A 145 11.88 -12.88 -10.25
N VAL A 146 13.00 -13.32 -9.72
CA VAL A 146 14.07 -12.44 -9.24
C VAL A 146 14.90 -11.97 -10.43
N ASN A 147 14.88 -10.67 -10.71
CA ASN A 147 15.69 -10.02 -11.74
C ASN A 147 15.98 -8.55 -11.37
N ARG A 148 16.78 -7.87 -12.21
CA ARG A 148 17.14 -6.45 -11.98
C ARG A 148 15.92 -5.52 -11.91
N TRP A 149 14.91 -5.74 -12.72
CA TRP A 149 13.73 -4.88 -12.78
C TRP A 149 12.87 -4.97 -11.51
N THR A 150 12.71 -6.20 -10.99
CA THR A 150 12.02 -6.39 -9.71
C THR A 150 12.85 -5.85 -8.53
N ALA A 151 14.17 -5.80 -8.64
CA ALA A 151 15.02 -5.13 -7.65
C ALA A 151 14.87 -3.60 -7.72
N VAL A 152 14.86 -3.02 -8.93
CA VAL A 152 14.62 -1.57 -9.13
C VAL A 152 13.29 -1.15 -8.55
N VAL A 153 12.21 -1.94 -8.80
CA VAL A 153 10.89 -1.66 -8.22
C VAL A 153 10.93 -1.67 -6.69
N ALA A 154 11.54 -2.71 -6.09
CA ALA A 154 11.58 -2.83 -4.64
C ALA A 154 12.37 -1.69 -3.98
N VAL A 155 13.56 -1.37 -4.50
CA VAL A 155 14.41 -0.29 -3.97
C VAL A 155 13.77 1.08 -4.21
N GLY A 156 13.30 1.34 -5.43
CA GLY A 156 12.69 2.62 -5.79
C GLY A 156 11.40 2.90 -5.01
N TRP A 157 10.59 1.87 -4.72
CA TRP A 157 9.44 2.00 -3.82
C TRP A 157 9.87 2.31 -2.39
N MET A 158 10.81 1.55 -1.82
CA MET A 158 11.27 1.77 -0.44
C MET A 158 11.90 3.15 -0.23
N VAL A 159 12.53 3.71 -1.25
CA VAL A 159 13.14 5.04 -1.23
C VAL A 159 12.12 6.11 -1.61
N GLY A 160 11.30 5.88 -2.64
CA GLY A 160 10.36 6.87 -3.18
C GLY A 160 9.27 7.26 -2.19
N VAL A 161 8.71 6.30 -1.43
CA VAL A 161 7.67 6.60 -0.43
C VAL A 161 8.17 7.56 0.66
N PRO A 162 9.31 7.34 1.32
CA PRO A 162 9.85 8.30 2.28
C PRO A 162 10.29 9.63 1.64
N LEU A 163 10.82 9.61 0.40
CA LEU A 163 11.21 10.85 -0.29
C LEU A 163 10.01 11.76 -0.56
N VAL A 164 8.88 11.23 -0.99
CA VAL A 164 7.63 12.02 -1.14
C VAL A 164 7.23 12.61 0.20
N ALA A 165 7.21 11.81 1.27
CA ALA A 165 6.84 12.29 2.60
C ALA A 165 7.79 13.39 3.10
N LEU A 166 9.10 13.22 2.93
CA LEU A 166 10.11 14.24 3.27
C LEU A 166 9.94 15.47 2.41
N GLY A 167 9.72 15.33 1.12
CA GLY A 167 9.55 16.45 0.19
C GLY A 167 8.40 17.36 0.61
N ILE A 168 7.24 16.80 0.88
CA ILE A 168 6.06 17.54 1.35
C ILE A 168 6.35 18.30 2.65
N THR A 169 7.25 17.78 3.50
CA THR A 169 7.54 18.37 4.81
C THR A 169 8.71 19.34 4.84
N THR A 170 9.68 19.21 3.94
CA THR A 170 10.98 19.90 4.07
C THR A 170 11.39 20.71 2.85
N SER A 171 11.02 20.32 1.64
CA SER A 171 11.59 20.93 0.43
C SER A 171 10.78 20.70 -0.82
N SER A 172 10.44 21.79 -1.49
CA SER A 172 9.78 21.76 -2.83
C SER A 172 10.62 21.12 -3.94
N LEU A 173 11.91 20.88 -3.73
CA LEU A 173 12.78 20.18 -4.69
C LEU A 173 12.81 18.66 -4.45
N ILE A 174 12.70 18.22 -3.19
CA ILE A 174 12.73 16.77 -2.84
C ILE A 174 11.40 16.11 -3.21
N GLU A 175 10.29 16.82 -3.07
CA GLU A 175 8.95 16.29 -3.39
C GLU A 175 8.85 15.75 -4.84
N PRO A 176 9.17 16.52 -5.90
CA PRO A 176 9.08 16.04 -7.26
C PRO A 176 10.07 14.90 -7.56
N ILE A 177 11.26 14.90 -6.94
CA ILE A 177 12.21 13.79 -7.08
C ILE A 177 11.61 12.49 -6.52
N GLY A 178 11.02 12.54 -5.32
CA GLY A 178 10.34 11.41 -4.72
C GLY A 178 9.13 10.95 -5.55
N ALA A 179 8.31 11.89 -6.02
CA ALA A 179 7.14 11.62 -6.82
C ALA A 179 7.50 10.97 -8.17
N VAL A 180 8.50 11.49 -8.88
CA VAL A 180 8.99 10.90 -10.15
C VAL A 180 9.61 9.53 -9.93
N THR A 181 10.39 9.36 -8.85
CA THR A 181 10.94 8.06 -8.48
C THR A 181 9.84 7.03 -8.26
N LEU A 182 8.83 7.39 -7.47
CA LEU A 182 7.71 6.50 -7.17
C LEU A 182 6.82 6.25 -8.40
N ALA A 183 6.59 7.28 -9.23
CA ALA A 183 5.84 7.12 -10.47
C ALA A 183 6.54 6.22 -11.48
N THR A 184 7.86 6.36 -11.64
CA THR A 184 8.67 5.54 -12.55
C THR A 184 8.68 4.08 -12.08
N THR A 185 8.93 3.85 -10.79
CA THR A 185 8.94 2.49 -10.23
C THR A 185 7.55 1.86 -10.21
N GLY A 186 6.49 2.66 -10.00
CA GLY A 186 5.11 2.21 -10.11
C GLY A 186 4.72 1.86 -11.54
N GLY A 187 5.10 2.68 -12.51
CA GLY A 187 4.93 2.36 -13.93
C GLY A 187 5.62 1.05 -14.31
N LEU A 188 6.87 0.85 -13.85
CA LEU A 188 7.59 -0.40 -14.07
C LEU A 188 6.90 -1.60 -13.40
N LEU A 189 6.42 -1.45 -12.16
CA LEU A 189 5.63 -2.50 -11.50
C LEU A 189 4.35 -2.81 -12.29
N GLY A 190 3.64 -1.78 -12.77
CA GLY A 190 2.45 -1.95 -13.61
C GLY A 190 2.73 -2.79 -14.86
N LEU A 191 3.82 -2.49 -15.58
CA LEU A 191 4.25 -3.28 -16.74
C LEU A 191 4.59 -4.72 -16.38
N LEU A 192 5.30 -4.94 -15.27
CA LEU A 192 5.60 -6.29 -14.79
C LEU A 192 4.31 -7.05 -14.41
N VAL A 193 3.32 -6.40 -13.83
CA VAL A 193 2.01 -7.02 -13.51
C VAL A 193 1.24 -7.35 -14.78
N VAL A 194 1.29 -6.50 -15.82
CA VAL A 194 0.71 -6.81 -17.15
C VAL A 194 1.41 -8.03 -17.76
N GLU A 195 2.74 -8.12 -17.72
CA GLU A 195 3.48 -9.32 -18.17
C GLU A 195 2.97 -10.58 -17.46
N ARG A 196 2.75 -10.52 -16.13
CA ARG A 196 2.20 -11.64 -15.35
C ARG A 196 0.76 -11.96 -15.72
N SER A 197 -0.03 -10.96 -16.08
CA SER A 197 -1.42 -11.16 -16.52
C SER A 197 -1.51 -12.07 -17.75
N VAL A 198 -0.62 -11.86 -18.69
CA VAL A 198 -0.51 -12.69 -19.91
C VAL A 198 -0.09 -14.11 -19.55
N ARG A 199 0.95 -14.25 -18.70
CA ARG A 199 1.49 -15.56 -18.27
C ARG A 199 0.43 -16.41 -17.56
N HIS A 200 -0.32 -15.81 -16.64
CA HIS A 200 -1.34 -16.49 -15.84
C HIS A 200 -2.74 -16.43 -16.42
N ARG A 201 -2.92 -15.83 -17.60
CA ARG A 201 -4.22 -15.58 -18.24
C ARG A 201 -5.23 -14.95 -17.28
N SER A 202 -4.78 -13.95 -16.51
CA SER A 202 -5.55 -13.33 -15.45
C SER A 202 -6.00 -11.92 -15.82
N GLY A 203 -7.29 -11.74 -16.11
CA GLY A 203 -7.87 -10.42 -16.36
C GLY A 203 -7.75 -9.48 -15.14
N TRP A 204 -7.76 -10.03 -13.93
CA TRP A 204 -7.55 -9.24 -12.70
C TRP A 204 -6.17 -8.58 -12.65
N LEU A 205 -5.13 -9.32 -13.04
CA LEU A 205 -3.78 -8.74 -13.11
C LEU A 205 -3.64 -7.76 -14.28
N ALA A 206 -4.34 -7.99 -15.40
CA ALA A 206 -4.34 -7.06 -16.53
C ALA A 206 -4.91 -5.69 -16.10
N VAL A 207 -6.09 -5.69 -15.46
CA VAL A 207 -6.70 -4.48 -14.91
C VAL A 207 -5.77 -3.82 -13.90
N SER A 208 -5.18 -4.60 -12.99
CA SER A 208 -4.28 -4.09 -11.96
C SER A 208 -3.07 -3.36 -12.56
N GLY A 209 -2.36 -4.00 -13.47
CA GLY A 209 -1.16 -3.41 -14.08
C GLY A 209 -1.49 -2.17 -14.93
N ALA A 210 -2.56 -2.23 -15.75
CA ALA A 210 -3.01 -1.11 -16.55
C ALA A 210 -3.44 0.10 -15.69
N SER A 211 -4.19 -0.16 -14.61
CA SER A 211 -4.61 0.90 -13.68
C SER A 211 -3.44 1.54 -12.98
N LEU A 212 -2.42 0.77 -12.60
CA LEU A 212 -1.21 1.32 -11.98
C LEU A 212 -0.44 2.19 -12.98
N CYS A 213 -0.23 1.72 -14.21
CA CYS A 213 0.44 2.51 -15.24
C CYS A 213 -0.29 3.85 -15.47
N PHE A 214 -1.62 3.81 -15.61
CA PHE A 214 -2.45 5.00 -15.76
C PHE A 214 -2.31 5.95 -14.55
N ALA A 215 -2.42 5.42 -13.35
CA ALA A 215 -2.29 6.21 -12.12
C ALA A 215 -0.91 6.87 -12.00
N MET A 216 0.16 6.19 -12.42
CA MET A 216 1.51 6.75 -12.37
C MET A 216 1.73 7.87 -13.39
N VAL A 217 1.10 7.81 -14.56
CA VAL A 217 1.09 8.93 -15.51
C VAL A 217 0.42 10.17 -14.89
N LEU A 218 -0.71 9.98 -14.21
CA LEU A 218 -1.39 11.09 -13.51
C LEU A 218 -0.53 11.68 -12.40
N ALA A 219 0.14 10.83 -11.60
CA ALA A 219 1.01 11.27 -10.51
C ALA A 219 2.23 12.04 -11.01
N ALA A 220 2.90 11.54 -12.05
CA ALA A 220 4.03 12.23 -12.68
C ALA A 220 3.60 13.56 -13.27
N GLY A 221 2.48 13.60 -14.00
CA GLY A 221 1.92 14.83 -14.56
C GLY A 221 1.59 15.87 -13.49
N TYR A 222 1.00 15.44 -12.36
CA TYR A 222 0.70 16.33 -11.23
C TYR A 222 1.97 16.92 -10.61
N ALA A 223 2.97 16.07 -10.31
CA ALA A 223 4.23 16.53 -9.74
C ALA A 223 4.98 17.52 -10.66
N LEU A 224 5.02 17.22 -11.96
CA LEU A 224 5.64 18.10 -12.95
C LEU A 224 4.85 19.42 -13.13
N ALA A 225 3.53 19.36 -13.11
CA ALA A 225 2.68 20.55 -13.20
C ALA A 225 2.91 21.50 -12.01
N GLN A 226 3.04 20.97 -10.80
CA GLN A 226 3.38 21.75 -9.61
C GLN A 226 4.77 22.41 -9.73
N GLN A 227 5.74 21.68 -10.31
CA GLN A 227 7.10 22.17 -10.44
C GLN A 227 7.25 23.24 -11.56
N PHE A 228 6.59 23.02 -12.70
CA PHE A 228 6.77 23.85 -13.89
C PHE A 228 5.61 24.82 -14.17
N GLY A 229 4.57 24.83 -13.33
CA GLY A 229 3.47 25.79 -13.39
C GLY A 229 2.52 25.62 -14.58
N PHE A 230 2.46 24.44 -15.23
CA PHE A 230 1.48 24.19 -16.28
C PHE A 230 0.15 23.65 -15.72
N ARG A 231 -0.92 23.76 -16.50
CA ARG A 231 -2.25 23.28 -16.09
C ARG A 231 -2.32 21.75 -16.17
N TRP A 232 -2.70 21.11 -15.07
CA TRP A 232 -2.96 19.69 -14.93
C TRP A 232 -4.21 19.48 -14.07
N LEU A 233 -4.37 18.29 -13.49
CA LEU A 233 -5.43 18.00 -12.54
C LEU A 233 -5.19 18.75 -11.23
N ASP A 234 -6.26 19.21 -10.59
CA ASP A 234 -6.19 19.70 -9.21
C ASP A 234 -6.15 18.53 -8.20
N LEU A 235 -5.96 18.85 -6.92
CA LEU A 235 -5.85 17.84 -5.87
C LEU A 235 -7.13 16.99 -5.74
N GLU A 236 -8.30 17.59 -5.92
CA GLU A 236 -9.58 16.87 -5.82
C GLU A 236 -9.73 15.84 -6.95
N MET A 237 -9.39 16.22 -8.15
CA MET A 237 -9.39 15.36 -9.32
C MET A 237 -8.34 14.25 -9.19
N MET A 238 -7.14 14.58 -8.66
CA MET A 238 -6.10 13.59 -8.36
C MET A 238 -6.59 12.58 -7.32
N GLU A 239 -7.20 13.02 -6.22
CA GLU A 239 -7.76 12.10 -5.22
C GLU A 239 -8.79 11.15 -5.84
N ARG A 240 -9.68 11.67 -6.67
CA ARG A 240 -10.76 10.88 -7.29
C ARG A 240 -10.21 9.91 -8.33
N ILE A 241 -9.48 10.38 -9.33
CA ILE A 241 -9.10 9.53 -10.47
C ILE A 241 -7.89 8.66 -10.12
N HIS A 242 -6.80 9.28 -9.67
CA HIS A 242 -5.59 8.56 -9.27
C HIS A 242 -5.83 7.65 -8.06
N GLY A 243 -6.53 8.17 -7.03
CA GLY A 243 -6.85 7.40 -5.82
C GLY A 243 -7.73 6.18 -6.12
N MET A 244 -8.79 6.33 -6.92
CA MET A 244 -9.67 5.23 -7.30
C MET A 244 -8.97 4.21 -8.20
N ALA A 245 -8.16 4.66 -9.17
CA ALA A 245 -7.37 3.77 -10.01
C ALA A 245 -6.38 2.92 -9.18
N ASN A 246 -5.74 3.52 -8.16
CA ASN A 246 -4.85 2.78 -7.28
C ASN A 246 -5.60 1.85 -6.30
N ALA A 247 -6.69 2.30 -5.70
CA ALA A 247 -7.40 1.53 -4.69
C ALA A 247 -8.13 0.32 -5.29
N PHE A 248 -8.95 0.55 -6.29
CA PHE A 248 -9.81 -0.48 -6.89
C PHE A 248 -9.13 -1.15 -8.08
N GLY A 249 -8.56 -0.36 -8.99
CA GLY A 249 -7.91 -0.89 -10.18
C GLY A 249 -6.65 -1.67 -9.82
N PHE A 250 -5.67 -1.02 -9.21
CA PHE A 250 -4.38 -1.64 -8.91
C PHE A 250 -4.43 -2.58 -7.71
N ALA A 251 -4.69 -2.06 -6.51
CA ALA A 251 -4.50 -2.84 -5.28
C ALA A 251 -5.54 -3.96 -5.15
N LEU A 252 -6.83 -3.65 -5.27
CA LEU A 252 -7.88 -4.65 -5.10
C LEU A 252 -7.80 -5.72 -6.19
N CYS A 253 -7.80 -5.33 -7.48
CA CYS A 253 -7.73 -6.29 -8.57
C CYS A 253 -6.45 -7.12 -8.53
N GLY A 254 -5.30 -6.50 -8.23
CA GLY A 254 -4.02 -7.19 -8.16
C GLY A 254 -3.98 -8.26 -7.06
N LEU A 255 -4.41 -7.91 -5.86
CA LEU A 255 -4.43 -8.84 -4.73
C LEU A 255 -5.46 -9.96 -4.92
N ILE A 256 -6.63 -9.67 -5.50
CA ILE A 256 -7.60 -10.73 -5.90
C ILE A 256 -6.98 -11.64 -6.95
N GLY A 257 -6.33 -11.07 -7.97
CA GLY A 257 -5.67 -11.83 -9.02
C GLY A 257 -4.66 -12.83 -8.47
N TRP A 258 -3.75 -12.38 -7.62
CA TRP A 258 -2.76 -13.24 -6.96
C TRP A 258 -3.41 -14.28 -6.04
N SER A 259 -4.37 -13.89 -5.21
CA SER A 259 -5.08 -14.84 -4.33
C SER A 259 -5.80 -15.96 -5.09
N ARG A 260 -6.26 -15.69 -6.32
CA ARG A 260 -6.87 -16.72 -7.19
C ARG A 260 -5.82 -17.64 -7.79
N ILE A 261 -4.69 -17.09 -8.24
CA ILE A 261 -3.57 -17.86 -8.79
C ILE A 261 -3.03 -18.82 -7.73
N ASP A 262 -2.75 -18.33 -6.52
CA ASP A 262 -2.23 -19.14 -5.43
C ASP A 262 -3.17 -20.29 -5.06
N ARG A 263 -4.50 -20.06 -5.04
CA ARG A 263 -5.51 -21.10 -4.82
C ARG A 263 -5.55 -22.16 -5.92
N ILE A 264 -5.35 -21.77 -7.18
CA ILE A 264 -5.32 -22.72 -8.30
C ILE A 264 -4.07 -23.58 -8.23
N MET A 265 -2.94 -22.99 -7.86
CA MET A 265 -1.67 -23.71 -7.74
C MET A 265 -1.71 -24.71 -6.59
N SER A 266 -2.18 -24.31 -5.41
CA SER A 266 -2.27 -25.21 -4.25
C SER A 266 -3.17 -26.42 -4.48
N ARG A 267 -4.27 -26.28 -5.28
CA ARG A 267 -5.13 -27.42 -5.64
C ARG A 267 -4.47 -28.40 -6.61
N LYS A 268 -3.50 -27.97 -7.41
CA LYS A 268 -2.77 -28.86 -8.31
C LYS A 268 -1.71 -29.68 -7.60
N ASP A 269 -1.22 -29.19 -6.47
CA ASP A 269 -0.20 -29.86 -5.66
C ASP A 269 -0.80 -30.83 -4.65
N GLU A 270 -2.15 -30.86 -4.47
CA GLU A 270 -2.82 -31.89 -3.68
C GLU A 270 -2.73 -33.25 -4.41
N PRO A 271 -2.07 -34.28 -3.81
CA PRO A 271 -2.05 -35.59 -4.42
C PRO A 271 -3.47 -36.11 -4.55
N LEU A 272 -3.83 -36.58 -5.76
CA LEU A 272 -5.07 -37.32 -5.97
C LEU A 272 -5.03 -38.50 -4.99
N CYS A 273 -5.78 -38.41 -3.91
CA CYS A 273 -6.07 -39.58 -3.07
C CYS A 273 -6.78 -40.59 -3.97
N VAL A 274 -6.02 -41.49 -4.57
CA VAL A 274 -6.55 -42.69 -5.18
C VAL A 274 -7.07 -43.51 -4.02
N SER A 275 -8.38 -43.49 -3.80
CA SER A 275 -9.06 -44.40 -2.88
C SER A 275 -8.76 -45.82 -3.36
N PRO A 276 -8.37 -46.75 -2.45
CA PRO A 276 -8.13 -48.13 -2.79
C PRO A 276 -9.41 -48.85 -3.24
#